data_6d1365238aa07a4be48e78ae2041215d
#
_entry.id   6d1365238aa07a4be48e78ae2041215d
#
_cell.length_a   1.000
_cell.length_b   1.000
_cell.length_c   1.000
_cell.angle_alpha   90.00
_cell.angle_beta   90.00
_cell.angle_gamma   90.00
#
_symmetry.space_group_name_H-M   'P 1'
#
loop_
_entity.id
_entity.type
_entity.pdbx_description
1 polymer ?
#
loop_
_entity_poly.entity_id
_entity_poly.type
_entity_poly.pdbx_seq_one_letter_code
_entity_poly.pdbx_strand_id
1 'polypeptide(L)'
;MQKEIKQIVEQFDIDGSLRDISSKNNGNINKTYIATYKMQNGEEKKFIIQKINTTVFKEPYKVMKNIENITNWIDKKSKLCNDKHPCLKVIPTKDSKNLAVVLNENGEKQYFRAYNCIENAISYEVSKDKSVVYNTGKAFGYFQKMLIDYPICEIEETIADFHNTPKRYRNFLNDIDLDVCDRVYEVSKEISFILKNSSCASIITDLIDKGRIPIRVTHNDTKVNNVMMDEKTGGFLAVIDLDTVMKGSSLYDYGDGVRSAASNSSEDEQDLDKVFINCELFESYTDGYLSEMAPFLTLDEVHNMGSAIEVITFELGLRFLNDYINGDTYFKINYDKHNLIRARNQFKLLLDIKEKLAYINQYTLNSYQKIMKK
;
A
#
# COMPACT_ATOMS: atom_id res chain seq x y z
N MET A 1 -20.05 -19.62 12.44
CA MET A 1 -19.55 -18.56 11.54
C MET A 1 -20.56 -17.42 11.33
N GLN A 2 -21.74 -17.58 10.70
CA GLN A 2 -22.71 -16.46 10.53
C GLN A 2 -23.26 -15.88 11.85
N LYS A 3 -23.52 -16.69 12.86
CA LYS A 3 -24.00 -16.24 14.17
C LYS A 3 -22.92 -15.47 14.94
N GLU A 4 -21.70 -15.89 14.84
CA GLU A 4 -20.53 -15.30 15.49
C GLU A 4 -20.20 -13.93 14.91
N ILE A 5 -20.11 -13.81 13.56
CA ILE A 5 -19.84 -12.50 12.94
C ILE A 5 -20.97 -11.49 13.20
N LYS A 6 -22.23 -11.94 13.31
CA LYS A 6 -23.36 -11.08 13.69
C LYS A 6 -23.14 -10.46 15.07
N GLN A 7 -22.76 -11.25 16.07
CA GLN A 7 -22.48 -10.77 17.43
C GLN A 7 -21.31 -9.76 17.46
N ILE A 8 -20.34 -9.92 16.56
CA ILE A 8 -19.21 -8.99 16.42
C ILE A 8 -19.68 -7.67 15.81
N VAL A 9 -20.44 -7.75 14.72
CA VAL A 9 -20.97 -6.56 14.03
C VAL A 9 -21.86 -5.72 14.95
N GLU A 10 -22.67 -6.37 15.80
CA GLU A 10 -23.56 -5.72 16.76
C GLU A 10 -22.82 -5.00 17.92
N GLN A 11 -21.50 -5.18 18.07
CA GLN A 11 -20.71 -4.43 19.06
C GLN A 11 -20.39 -2.99 18.60
N PHE A 12 -20.44 -2.72 17.29
CA PHE A 12 -20.16 -1.40 16.76
C PHE A 12 -21.35 -0.44 16.93
N ASP A 13 -21.04 0.84 17.12
CA ASP A 13 -22.04 1.91 17.31
C ASP A 13 -22.59 2.34 15.94
N ILE A 14 -23.49 1.52 15.41
CA ILE A 14 -24.17 1.73 14.14
C ILE A 14 -25.67 1.85 14.40
N ASP A 15 -26.22 3.00 14.03
CA ASP A 15 -27.66 3.23 14.08
C ASP A 15 -28.40 2.32 13.11
N GLY A 16 -29.64 1.95 13.48
CA GLY A 16 -30.51 1.13 12.62
C GLY A 16 -30.51 -0.35 12.95
N SER A 17 -31.07 -1.15 12.04
CA SER A 17 -31.21 -2.60 12.20
C SER A 17 -30.36 -3.33 11.16
N LEU A 18 -29.54 -4.26 11.61
CA LEU A 18 -28.74 -5.12 10.73
C LEU A 18 -29.66 -5.98 9.86
N ARG A 19 -29.46 -5.95 8.53
CA ARG A 19 -30.21 -6.68 7.52
C ARG A 19 -29.45 -7.87 6.98
N ASP A 20 -28.21 -7.64 6.58
CA ASP A 20 -27.39 -8.67 5.92
C ASP A 20 -25.90 -8.51 6.27
N ILE A 21 -25.17 -9.63 6.20
CA ILE A 21 -23.72 -9.67 6.28
C ILE A 21 -23.21 -10.57 5.17
N SER A 22 -22.45 -10.00 4.25
CA SER A 22 -21.75 -10.73 3.19
C SER A 22 -20.23 -10.71 3.39
N SER A 23 -19.54 -11.77 2.99
CA SER A 23 -18.08 -11.81 3.00
C SER A 23 -17.53 -11.34 1.66
N LYS A 24 -16.53 -10.47 1.68
CA LYS A 24 -15.75 -10.10 0.50
C LYS A 24 -14.44 -10.89 0.49
N ASN A 25 -14.29 -11.79 -0.48
CA ASN A 25 -13.12 -12.70 -0.54
C ASN A 25 -11.86 -12.08 -1.16
N ASN A 26 -11.89 -10.81 -1.52
CA ASN A 26 -10.80 -10.14 -2.26
C ASN A 26 -9.76 -9.44 -1.36
N GLY A 27 -9.77 -9.62 -0.04
CA GLY A 27 -8.73 -9.09 0.84
C GLY A 27 -7.54 -10.05 0.94
N ASN A 28 -6.33 -9.58 0.62
CA ASN A 28 -5.14 -10.42 0.65
C ASN A 28 -4.65 -10.74 2.07
N ILE A 29 -4.85 -9.85 3.03
CA ILE A 29 -4.34 -9.97 4.40
C ILE A 29 -5.48 -10.09 5.41
N ASN A 30 -6.42 -9.13 5.44
CA ASN A 30 -7.52 -9.09 6.38
C ASN A 30 -8.78 -9.75 5.82
N LYS A 31 -9.57 -10.41 6.68
CA LYS A 31 -10.91 -10.87 6.29
C LYS A 31 -11.89 -9.72 6.33
N THR A 32 -12.55 -9.45 5.20
CA THR A 32 -13.48 -8.33 5.05
C THR A 32 -14.92 -8.81 4.92
N TYR A 33 -15.82 -8.15 5.65
CA TYR A 33 -17.25 -8.36 5.60
C TYR A 33 -17.93 -7.03 5.29
N ILE A 34 -19.06 -7.09 4.60
CA ILE A 34 -19.94 -5.94 4.35
C ILE A 34 -21.21 -6.17 5.16
N ALA A 35 -21.47 -5.27 6.12
CA ALA A 35 -22.69 -5.27 6.91
C ALA A 35 -23.66 -4.23 6.35
N THR A 36 -24.86 -4.66 5.96
CA THR A 36 -25.92 -3.78 5.46
C THR A 36 -26.94 -3.49 6.57
N TYR A 37 -27.16 -2.23 6.89
CA TYR A 37 -28.07 -1.76 7.90
C TYR A 37 -29.23 -0.99 7.28
N LYS A 38 -30.44 -1.21 7.79
CA LYS A 38 -31.59 -0.32 7.53
C LYS A 38 -31.60 0.77 8.58
N MET A 39 -31.38 2.00 8.15
CA MET A 39 -31.36 3.18 8.99
C MET A 39 -32.76 3.58 9.43
N GLN A 40 -32.89 4.46 10.45
CA GLN A 40 -34.19 4.95 10.96
C GLN A 40 -35.00 5.68 9.89
N ASN A 41 -34.34 6.36 8.95
CA ASN A 41 -34.99 7.04 7.81
C ASN A 41 -35.43 6.10 6.69
N GLY A 42 -35.22 4.79 6.83
CA GLY A 42 -35.58 3.76 5.86
C GLY A 42 -34.50 3.47 4.80
N GLU A 43 -33.44 4.27 4.72
CA GLU A 43 -32.30 4.04 3.80
C GLU A 43 -31.50 2.80 4.21
N GLU A 44 -30.86 2.16 3.23
CA GLU A 44 -29.87 1.12 3.50
C GLU A 44 -28.47 1.71 3.42
N LYS A 45 -27.68 1.48 4.47
CA LYS A 45 -26.25 1.85 4.51
C LYS A 45 -25.37 0.64 4.71
N LYS A 46 -24.21 0.66 4.07
CA LYS A 46 -23.19 -0.38 4.17
C LYS A 46 -22.05 0.07 5.06
N PHE A 47 -21.52 -0.88 5.82
CA PHE A 47 -20.34 -0.71 6.67
C PHE A 47 -19.36 -1.84 6.37
N ILE A 48 -18.07 -1.51 6.42
CA ILE A 48 -16.98 -2.48 6.20
C ILE A 48 -16.51 -2.95 7.57
N ILE A 49 -16.56 -4.25 7.79
CA ILE A 49 -16.06 -4.89 9.02
C ILE A 49 -14.85 -5.74 8.64
N GLN A 50 -13.73 -5.53 9.33
CA GLN A 50 -12.51 -6.28 9.03
C GLN A 50 -11.97 -6.98 10.26
N LYS A 51 -11.63 -8.27 10.10
CA LYS A 51 -10.82 -9.01 11.07
C LYS A 51 -9.36 -8.74 10.76
N ILE A 52 -8.62 -8.16 11.71
CA ILE A 52 -7.20 -7.86 11.56
C ILE A 52 -6.40 -9.16 11.63
N ASN A 53 -5.49 -9.34 10.67
CA ASN A 53 -4.54 -10.44 10.67
C ASN A 53 -3.37 -10.14 11.62
N THR A 54 -3.43 -10.69 12.83
CA THR A 54 -2.41 -10.48 13.87
C THR A 54 -1.10 -11.23 13.62
N THR A 55 -1.04 -12.12 12.64
CA THR A 55 0.23 -12.73 12.21
C THR A 55 1.11 -11.69 11.51
N VAL A 56 0.49 -10.80 10.73
CA VAL A 56 1.18 -9.70 10.03
C VAL A 56 1.25 -8.47 10.94
N PHE A 57 0.10 -8.05 11.48
CA PHE A 57 -0.04 -6.85 12.33
C PHE A 57 -0.04 -7.24 13.81
N LYS A 58 1.14 -7.46 14.37
CA LYS A 58 1.33 -7.94 15.75
C LYS A 58 0.81 -6.97 16.81
N GLU A 59 0.68 -5.69 16.48
CA GLU A 59 0.27 -4.59 17.36
C GLU A 59 -1.02 -3.91 16.87
N PRO A 60 -2.19 -4.59 16.90
CA PRO A 60 -3.43 -4.08 16.30
C PRO A 60 -3.89 -2.74 16.89
N TYR A 61 -3.55 -2.45 18.14
CA TYR A 61 -3.86 -1.16 18.77
C TYR A 61 -3.04 -0.02 18.18
N LYS A 62 -1.75 -0.24 17.84
CA LYS A 62 -0.91 0.76 17.18
C LYS A 62 -1.40 1.04 15.77
N VAL A 63 -1.76 -0.02 15.03
CA VAL A 63 -2.37 0.10 13.69
C VAL A 63 -3.61 0.98 13.76
N MET A 64 -4.53 0.69 14.67
CA MET A 64 -5.77 1.46 14.79
C MET A 64 -5.54 2.90 15.28
N LYS A 65 -4.56 3.14 16.14
CA LYS A 65 -4.16 4.50 16.57
C LYS A 65 -3.70 5.33 15.35
N ASN A 66 -2.85 4.77 14.50
CA ASN A 66 -2.41 5.45 13.27
C ASN A 66 -3.62 5.75 12.36
N ILE A 67 -4.45 4.75 12.10
CA ILE A 67 -5.61 4.89 11.20
C ILE A 67 -6.57 5.96 11.71
N GLU A 68 -6.94 5.91 12.98
CA GLU A 68 -7.85 6.87 13.59
C GLU A 68 -7.29 8.29 13.53
N ASN A 69 -6.03 8.46 13.94
CA ASN A 69 -5.38 9.77 13.92
C ASN A 69 -5.31 10.35 12.49
N ILE A 70 -4.89 9.54 11.52
CA ILE A 70 -4.76 9.94 10.12
C ILE A 70 -6.12 10.29 9.52
N THR A 71 -7.13 9.44 9.71
CA THR A 71 -8.46 9.69 9.15
C THR A 71 -9.13 10.92 9.77
N ASN A 72 -8.98 11.12 11.08
CA ASN A 72 -9.47 12.32 11.77
C ASN A 72 -8.73 13.59 11.31
N TRP A 73 -7.41 13.51 11.09
CA TRP A 73 -6.63 14.62 10.55
C TRP A 73 -7.08 15.03 9.15
N ILE A 74 -7.20 14.04 8.26
CA ILE A 74 -7.67 14.27 6.88
C ILE A 74 -9.08 14.85 6.89
N ASP A 75 -10.03 14.30 7.67
CA ASP A 75 -11.40 14.80 7.75
C ASP A 75 -11.45 16.27 8.26
N LYS A 76 -10.65 16.59 9.28
CA LYS A 76 -10.54 17.96 9.80
C LYS A 76 -9.97 18.92 8.74
N LYS A 77 -8.87 18.53 8.08
CA LYS A 77 -8.20 19.36 7.07
C LYS A 77 -9.06 19.54 5.82
N SER A 78 -9.73 18.48 5.37
CA SER A 78 -10.69 18.51 4.27
C SER A 78 -11.81 19.53 4.50
N LYS A 79 -12.40 19.54 5.70
CA LYS A 79 -13.42 20.53 6.07
C LYS A 79 -12.90 21.97 6.04
N LEU A 80 -11.66 22.19 6.49
CA LEU A 80 -11.04 23.52 6.47
C LEU A 80 -10.78 24.04 5.04
N CYS A 81 -10.48 23.12 4.12
CA CYS A 81 -10.20 23.42 2.70
C CYS A 81 -11.45 23.39 1.82
N ASN A 82 -12.66 23.17 2.36
CA ASN A 82 -13.90 22.89 1.61
C ASN A 82 -13.74 21.77 0.58
N ASP A 83 -12.91 20.77 0.90
CA ASP A 83 -12.70 19.62 0.06
C ASP A 83 -13.91 18.68 0.15
N LYS A 84 -14.29 18.10 -0.99
CA LYS A 84 -15.47 17.24 -1.11
C LYS A 84 -15.14 15.74 -1.18
N HIS A 85 -13.85 15.38 -1.13
CA HIS A 85 -13.50 13.98 -1.15
C HIS A 85 -14.00 13.28 0.13
N PRO A 86 -14.67 12.13 0.01
CA PRO A 86 -15.11 11.37 1.18
C PRO A 86 -13.90 10.87 1.97
N CYS A 87 -14.03 10.90 3.28
CA CYS A 87 -13.01 10.40 4.17
C CYS A 87 -13.39 9.01 4.70
N LEU A 88 -12.43 8.12 4.77
CA LEU A 88 -12.58 6.86 5.50
C LEU A 88 -12.75 7.21 7.00
N LYS A 89 -13.79 6.66 7.63
CA LYS A 89 -14.09 6.90 9.06
C LYS A 89 -14.12 5.58 9.81
N VAL A 90 -13.40 5.54 10.91
CA VAL A 90 -13.51 4.45 11.88
C VAL A 90 -14.85 4.57 12.59
N ILE A 91 -15.59 3.47 12.66
CA ILE A 91 -16.82 3.37 13.44
C ILE A 91 -16.45 2.77 14.79
N PRO A 92 -16.68 3.47 15.90
CA PRO A 92 -16.35 2.97 17.23
C PRO A 92 -17.28 1.83 17.64
N THR A 93 -16.87 1.08 18.63
CA THR A 93 -17.76 0.17 19.35
C THR A 93 -18.69 0.95 20.28
N LYS A 94 -19.76 0.33 20.78
CA LYS A 94 -20.72 0.93 21.73
C LYS A 94 -20.08 1.37 23.06
N ASP A 95 -18.92 0.81 23.41
CA ASP A 95 -18.11 1.24 24.55
C ASP A 95 -17.00 2.23 24.16
N SER A 96 -17.16 2.89 23.01
CA SER A 96 -16.29 3.96 22.49
C SER A 96 -14.84 3.53 22.21
N LYS A 97 -14.61 2.28 21.85
CA LYS A 97 -13.30 1.77 21.39
C LYS A 97 -13.26 1.69 19.88
N ASN A 98 -12.07 1.74 19.30
CA ASN A 98 -11.86 1.58 17.85
C ASN A 98 -11.68 0.13 17.40
N LEU A 99 -11.72 -0.82 18.34
CA LEU A 99 -11.60 -2.27 18.11
C LEU A 99 -12.61 -3.04 18.92
N ALA A 100 -13.32 -3.97 18.30
CA ALA A 100 -14.02 -5.06 18.98
C ALA A 100 -13.05 -6.23 19.17
N VAL A 101 -12.95 -6.74 20.39
CA VAL A 101 -12.06 -7.85 20.75
C VAL A 101 -12.90 -9.02 21.23
N VAL A 102 -12.76 -10.17 20.58
CA VAL A 102 -13.45 -11.41 20.95
C VAL A 102 -12.43 -12.55 21.12
N LEU A 103 -12.78 -13.55 21.90
CA LEU A 103 -11.99 -14.78 22.01
C LEU A 103 -12.52 -15.81 21.03
N ASN A 104 -11.61 -16.49 20.33
CA ASN A 104 -11.98 -17.66 19.53
C ASN A 104 -12.19 -18.89 20.41
N GLU A 105 -12.53 -20.02 19.80
CA GLU A 105 -12.76 -21.30 20.50
C GLU A 105 -11.51 -21.80 21.29
N ASN A 106 -10.32 -21.36 20.89
CA ASN A 106 -9.04 -21.67 21.54
C ASN A 106 -8.65 -20.68 22.64
N GLY A 107 -9.50 -19.65 22.93
CA GLY A 107 -9.19 -18.60 23.89
C GLY A 107 -8.25 -17.50 23.37
N GLU A 108 -7.94 -17.46 22.06
CA GLU A 108 -7.07 -16.45 21.47
C GLU A 108 -7.87 -15.20 21.10
N LYS A 109 -7.27 -14.04 21.32
CA LYS A 109 -7.89 -12.74 20.96
C LYS A 109 -7.94 -12.55 19.45
N GLN A 110 -9.11 -12.19 18.97
CA GLN A 110 -9.37 -11.76 17.61
C GLN A 110 -9.81 -10.30 17.62
N TYR A 111 -9.31 -9.51 16.68
CA TYR A 111 -9.50 -8.08 16.63
C TYR A 111 -10.30 -7.72 15.38
N PHE A 112 -11.36 -6.94 15.56
CA PHE A 112 -12.23 -6.47 14.49
C PHE A 112 -12.36 -4.96 14.54
N ARG A 113 -12.42 -4.34 13.38
CA ARG A 113 -12.66 -2.90 13.20
C ARG A 113 -13.80 -2.68 12.22
N ALA A 114 -14.40 -1.50 12.28
CA ALA A 114 -15.44 -1.10 11.35
C ALA A 114 -15.14 0.26 10.70
N TYR A 115 -15.56 0.40 9.45
CA TYR A 115 -15.48 1.64 8.68
C TYR A 115 -16.82 1.95 8.01
N ASN A 116 -17.05 3.24 7.70
CA ASN A 116 -18.05 3.61 6.72
C ASN A 116 -17.71 2.97 5.35
N CYS A 117 -18.74 2.63 4.58
CA CYS A 117 -18.53 2.30 3.17
C CYS A 117 -18.48 3.58 2.34
N ILE A 118 -17.52 3.70 1.42
CA ILE A 118 -17.50 4.75 0.41
C ILE A 118 -18.52 4.35 -0.66
N GLU A 119 -19.59 5.12 -0.79
CA GLU A 119 -20.70 4.82 -1.70
C GLU A 119 -20.37 5.24 -3.14
N ASN A 120 -21.01 4.60 -4.13
CA ASN A 120 -20.82 4.85 -5.56
C ASN A 120 -19.34 4.76 -6.01
N ALA A 121 -18.61 3.84 -5.38
CA ALA A 121 -17.18 3.71 -5.54
C ALA A 121 -16.78 2.32 -6.01
N ILE A 122 -15.84 2.28 -6.94
CA ILE A 122 -15.21 1.06 -7.47
C ILE A 122 -13.71 1.11 -7.21
N SER A 123 -13.09 -0.03 -6.98
CA SER A 123 -11.64 -0.19 -7.01
C SER A 123 -11.24 -1.16 -8.12
N TYR A 124 -10.07 -0.94 -8.72
CA TYR A 124 -9.53 -1.77 -9.79
C TYR A 124 -8.36 -2.58 -9.25
N GLU A 125 -8.34 -3.89 -9.48
CA GLU A 125 -7.19 -4.73 -9.12
C GLU A 125 -5.95 -4.38 -9.95
N VAL A 126 -6.15 -4.21 -11.26
CA VAL A 126 -5.17 -3.76 -12.25
C VAL A 126 -5.90 -2.92 -13.29
N SER A 127 -5.26 -1.88 -13.81
CA SER A 127 -5.83 -1.10 -14.91
C SER A 127 -4.76 -0.69 -15.91
N LYS A 128 -5.10 -0.75 -17.19
CA LYS A 128 -4.32 -0.18 -18.31
C LYS A 128 -4.94 1.12 -18.84
N ASP A 129 -6.01 1.59 -18.22
CA ASP A 129 -6.62 2.88 -18.52
C ASP A 129 -5.78 4.01 -17.91
N LYS A 130 -5.27 4.89 -18.79
CA LYS A 130 -4.46 6.05 -18.37
C LYS A 130 -5.18 6.96 -17.39
N SER A 131 -6.51 7.10 -17.51
CA SER A 131 -7.30 7.93 -16.59
C SER A 131 -7.34 7.31 -15.19
N VAL A 132 -7.52 6.00 -15.10
CA VAL A 132 -7.48 5.26 -13.81
C VAL A 132 -6.10 5.41 -13.17
N VAL A 133 -5.03 5.21 -13.96
CA VAL A 133 -3.64 5.32 -13.48
C VAL A 133 -3.29 6.74 -13.06
N TYR A 134 -3.72 7.76 -13.82
CA TYR A 134 -3.60 9.16 -13.44
C TYR A 134 -4.29 9.46 -12.11
N ASN A 135 -5.56 9.03 -11.96
CA ASN A 135 -6.31 9.22 -10.72
C ASN A 135 -5.74 8.44 -9.54
N THR A 136 -5.08 7.30 -9.78
CA THR A 136 -4.34 6.57 -8.75
C THR A 136 -3.15 7.40 -8.25
N GLY A 137 -2.31 7.91 -9.15
CA GLY A 137 -1.21 8.80 -8.80
C GLY A 137 -1.68 10.05 -8.07
N LYS A 138 -2.77 10.67 -8.57
CA LYS A 138 -3.39 11.84 -7.95
C LYS A 138 -3.90 11.55 -6.54
N ALA A 139 -4.52 10.39 -6.31
CA ALA A 139 -5.05 10.00 -5.01
C ALA A 139 -3.93 9.85 -3.96
N PHE A 140 -2.82 9.19 -4.30
CA PHE A 140 -1.69 9.06 -3.37
C PHE A 140 -0.95 10.38 -3.18
N GLY A 141 -0.83 11.21 -4.23
CA GLY A 141 -0.32 12.57 -4.09
C GLY A 141 -1.20 13.42 -3.15
N TYR A 142 -2.51 13.35 -3.33
CA TYR A 142 -3.47 14.01 -2.44
C TYR A 142 -3.37 13.51 -0.99
N PHE A 143 -3.26 12.20 -0.78
CA PHE A 143 -3.09 11.60 0.54
C PHE A 143 -1.87 12.17 1.26
N GLN A 144 -0.71 12.19 0.61
CA GLN A 144 0.51 12.76 1.18
C GLN A 144 0.42 14.27 1.40
N LYS A 145 -0.18 15.02 0.48
CA LYS A 145 -0.44 16.46 0.63
C LYS A 145 -1.31 16.77 1.86
N MET A 146 -2.33 15.96 2.11
CA MET A 146 -3.20 16.13 3.28
C MET A 146 -2.44 15.88 4.60
N LEU A 147 -1.36 15.13 4.55
CA LEU A 147 -0.55 14.75 5.71
C LEU A 147 0.80 15.48 5.80
N ILE A 148 1.04 16.48 4.94
CA ILE A 148 2.34 17.15 4.83
C ILE A 148 2.78 17.83 6.13
N ASP A 149 1.85 18.33 6.90
CA ASP A 149 2.01 19.03 8.18
C ASP A 149 1.55 18.20 9.39
N TYR A 150 1.30 16.90 9.19
CA TYR A 150 0.97 15.99 10.29
C TYR A 150 2.19 15.82 11.23
N PRO A 151 2.01 15.88 12.57
CA PRO A 151 3.11 15.72 13.52
C PRO A 151 3.66 14.28 13.47
N ILE A 152 4.76 14.08 12.77
CA ILE A 152 5.35 12.76 12.48
C ILE A 152 5.70 11.95 13.75
N CYS A 153 5.89 12.62 14.89
CA CYS A 153 6.16 11.97 16.18
C CYS A 153 4.96 11.17 16.72
N GLU A 154 3.74 11.46 16.25
CA GLU A 154 2.52 10.75 16.67
C GLU A 154 2.28 9.44 15.92
N ILE A 155 3.04 9.17 14.84
CA ILE A 155 2.94 7.94 14.06
C ILE A 155 3.72 6.81 14.73
N GLU A 156 3.02 5.73 15.02
CA GLU A 156 3.61 4.49 15.53
C GLU A 156 4.22 3.66 14.39
N GLU A 157 5.32 2.99 14.66
CA GLU A 157 5.87 1.96 13.77
C GLU A 157 5.10 0.64 14.02
N THR A 158 4.29 0.24 13.04
CA THR A 158 3.43 -0.97 13.13
C THR A 158 4.11 -2.21 12.59
N ILE A 159 5.03 -2.06 11.64
CA ILE A 159 5.89 -3.10 11.08
C ILE A 159 7.32 -2.56 11.09
N ALA A 160 8.16 -3.13 11.95
CA ALA A 160 9.55 -2.70 12.08
C ALA A 160 10.33 -2.85 10.77
N ASP A 161 11.12 -1.83 10.44
CA ASP A 161 12.02 -1.82 9.28
C ASP A 161 11.32 -2.09 7.94
N PHE A 162 10.08 -1.62 7.76
CA PHE A 162 9.25 -1.99 6.61
C PHE A 162 9.93 -1.74 5.26
N HIS A 163 10.51 -0.56 5.05
CA HIS A 163 11.30 -0.20 3.87
C HIS A 163 12.79 0.02 4.18
N ASN A 164 13.33 -0.70 5.17
CA ASN A 164 14.77 -0.73 5.40
C ASN A 164 15.42 -1.74 4.46
N THR A 165 15.51 -1.38 3.17
CA THR A 165 16.05 -2.25 2.12
C THR A 165 17.46 -2.75 2.43
N PRO A 166 18.41 -1.93 2.98
CA PRO A 166 19.73 -2.44 3.40
C PRO A 166 19.66 -3.52 4.49
N LYS A 167 18.74 -3.40 5.45
CA LYS A 167 18.55 -4.43 6.49
C LYS A 167 17.95 -5.69 5.90
N ARG A 168 16.97 -5.57 5.01
CA ARG A 168 16.40 -6.73 4.29
C ARG A 168 17.46 -7.47 3.48
N TYR A 169 18.34 -6.72 2.81
CA TYR A 169 19.46 -7.32 2.08
C TYR A 169 20.42 -8.07 3.00
N ARG A 170 20.79 -7.52 4.16
CA ARG A 170 21.62 -8.24 5.15
C ARG A 170 20.94 -9.49 5.68
N ASN A 171 19.65 -9.42 5.98
CA ASN A 171 18.89 -10.60 6.42
C ASN A 171 18.88 -11.69 5.33
N PHE A 172 18.67 -11.30 4.06
CA PHE A 172 18.72 -12.22 2.94
C PHE A 172 20.08 -12.94 2.82
N LEU A 173 21.20 -12.26 3.03
CA LEU A 173 22.51 -12.90 3.03
C LEU A 173 22.63 -13.95 4.16
N ASN A 174 22.14 -13.62 5.36
CA ASN A 174 22.11 -14.58 6.46
C ASN A 174 21.20 -15.79 6.16
N ASP A 175 20.06 -15.56 5.53
CA ASP A 175 19.11 -16.62 5.18
C ASP A 175 19.67 -17.56 4.09
N ILE A 176 20.51 -17.04 3.17
CA ILE A 176 21.27 -17.86 2.21
C ILE A 176 22.26 -18.79 2.96
N ASP A 177 22.99 -18.24 3.94
CA ASP A 177 23.97 -19.03 4.70
C ASP A 177 23.31 -20.12 5.56
N LEU A 178 22.09 -19.87 6.04
CA LEU A 178 21.31 -20.81 6.85
C LEU A 178 20.62 -21.89 6.04
N ASP A 179 20.16 -21.58 4.85
CA ASP A 179 19.43 -22.45 3.89
C ASP A 179 18.44 -23.43 4.55
N VAL A 180 17.57 -22.91 5.42
CA VAL A 180 16.70 -23.72 6.30
C VAL A 180 15.74 -24.67 5.57
N CYS A 181 15.53 -24.48 4.27
CA CYS A 181 14.66 -25.29 3.43
C CYS A 181 15.37 -25.98 2.26
N ASP A 182 16.72 -25.97 2.23
CA ASP A 182 17.54 -26.56 1.16
C ASP A 182 17.18 -26.07 -0.27
N ARG A 183 16.80 -24.77 -0.40
CA ARG A 183 16.34 -24.17 -1.67
C ARG A 183 17.37 -23.23 -2.32
N VAL A 184 18.46 -22.88 -1.64
CA VAL A 184 19.45 -21.89 -2.11
C VAL A 184 20.12 -22.35 -3.41
N TYR A 185 20.45 -23.64 -3.53
CA TYR A 185 21.07 -24.17 -4.74
C TYR A 185 20.19 -23.99 -6.00
N GLU A 186 18.87 -24.13 -5.85
CA GLU A 186 17.92 -23.99 -6.97
C GLU A 186 17.83 -22.56 -7.53
N VAL A 187 18.17 -21.54 -6.75
CA VAL A 187 17.99 -20.10 -7.05
C VAL A 187 19.32 -19.35 -7.15
N SER A 188 20.42 -20.05 -7.44
CA SER A 188 21.77 -19.45 -7.54
C SER A 188 21.86 -18.29 -8.55
N LYS A 189 21.07 -18.32 -9.64
CA LYS A 189 21.01 -17.24 -10.63
C LYS A 189 20.31 -16.00 -10.08
N GLU A 190 19.21 -16.19 -9.36
CA GLU A 190 18.43 -15.16 -8.71
C GLU A 190 19.23 -14.49 -7.59
N ILE A 191 19.96 -15.28 -6.80
CA ILE A 191 20.90 -14.77 -5.78
C ILE A 191 22.00 -13.92 -6.45
N SER A 192 22.64 -14.44 -7.51
CA SER A 192 23.64 -13.68 -8.25
C SER A 192 23.10 -12.34 -8.79
N PHE A 193 21.82 -12.32 -9.23
CA PHE A 193 21.14 -11.10 -9.65
C PHE A 193 21.01 -10.09 -8.50
N ILE A 194 20.56 -10.52 -7.33
CA ILE A 194 20.43 -9.66 -6.14
C ILE A 194 21.80 -9.09 -5.74
N LEU A 195 22.84 -9.93 -5.68
CA LEU A 195 24.19 -9.48 -5.32
C LEU A 195 24.70 -8.39 -6.28
N LYS A 196 24.52 -8.59 -7.59
CA LYS A 196 24.94 -7.63 -8.64
C LYS A 196 24.19 -6.30 -8.56
N ASN A 197 22.94 -6.30 -8.09
CA ASN A 197 22.09 -5.11 -8.06
C ASN A 197 21.97 -4.49 -6.66
N SER A 198 22.69 -4.99 -5.66
CA SER A 198 22.55 -4.56 -4.26
C SER A 198 22.91 -3.09 -4.00
N SER A 199 23.66 -2.44 -4.90
CA SER A 199 24.02 -1.03 -4.77
C SER A 199 22.83 -0.07 -4.71
N CYS A 200 21.67 -0.44 -5.27
CA CYS A 200 20.48 0.41 -5.20
C CYS A 200 19.80 0.36 -3.81
N ALA A 201 20.09 -0.66 -3.00
CA ALA A 201 19.38 -0.90 -1.75
C ALA A 201 19.47 0.28 -0.75
N SER A 202 20.57 1.03 -0.73
CA SER A 202 20.77 2.12 0.24
C SER A 202 20.42 3.52 -0.28
N ILE A 203 20.03 3.68 -1.54
CA ILE A 203 19.83 5.00 -2.15
C ILE A 203 18.90 5.88 -1.31
N ILE A 204 17.74 5.40 -0.95
CA ILE A 204 16.74 6.19 -0.22
C ILE A 204 17.13 6.33 1.26
N THR A 205 17.59 5.25 1.90
CA THR A 205 18.04 5.31 3.30
C THR A 205 19.22 6.25 3.48
N ASP A 206 20.19 6.25 2.56
CA ASP A 206 21.33 7.17 2.57
C ASP A 206 20.90 8.65 2.45
N LEU A 207 19.87 8.94 1.66
CA LEU A 207 19.32 10.30 1.54
C LEU A 207 18.63 10.73 2.84
N ILE A 208 17.90 9.82 3.50
CA ILE A 208 17.28 10.07 4.81
C ILE A 208 18.35 10.31 5.87
N ASP A 209 19.33 9.41 5.98
CA ASP A 209 20.39 9.47 7.00
C ASP A 209 21.26 10.73 6.86
N LYS A 210 21.45 11.21 5.63
CA LYS A 210 22.15 12.47 5.33
C LYS A 210 21.28 13.72 5.49
N GLY A 211 20.00 13.56 5.86
CA GLY A 211 19.04 14.67 6.00
C GLY A 211 18.71 15.40 4.70
N ARG A 212 18.93 14.76 3.54
CA ARG A 212 18.67 15.36 2.21
C ARG A 212 17.20 15.32 1.81
N ILE A 213 16.49 14.31 2.27
CA ILE A 213 15.04 14.18 2.08
C ILE A 213 14.33 14.07 3.43
N PRO A 214 13.13 14.63 3.56
CA PRO A 214 12.39 14.59 4.82
C PRO A 214 11.74 13.21 5.05
N ILE A 215 11.53 12.89 6.34
CA ILE A 215 10.62 11.83 6.74
C ILE A 215 9.20 12.38 6.72
N ARG A 216 8.29 11.62 6.13
CA ARG A 216 6.87 11.95 5.97
C ARG A 216 5.99 10.83 6.53
N VAL A 217 4.68 11.06 6.57
CA VAL A 217 3.70 9.97 6.69
C VAL A 217 3.55 9.32 5.31
N THR A 218 3.73 8.01 5.25
CA THR A 218 3.65 7.22 4.01
C THR A 218 2.58 6.14 4.13
N HIS A 219 1.96 5.80 3.02
CA HIS A 219 0.97 4.72 2.93
C HIS A 219 1.63 3.34 2.93
N ASN A 220 2.75 3.21 2.20
CA ASN A 220 3.59 2.01 2.06
C ASN A 220 2.95 0.80 1.36
N ASP A 221 1.77 0.96 0.75
CA ASP A 221 1.13 -0.04 -0.14
C ASP A 221 0.27 0.69 -1.17
N THR A 222 0.92 1.37 -2.13
CA THR A 222 0.29 2.34 -3.05
C THR A 222 -0.21 1.69 -4.33
N LYS A 223 -0.86 0.55 -4.20
CA LYS A 223 -1.46 -0.19 -5.32
C LYS A 223 -2.76 0.46 -5.81
N VAL A 224 -3.09 0.19 -7.08
CA VAL A 224 -4.31 0.69 -7.73
C VAL A 224 -5.57 0.31 -6.94
N ASN A 225 -5.63 -0.91 -6.40
CA ASN A 225 -6.80 -1.40 -5.66
C ASN A 225 -7.00 -0.75 -4.29
N ASN A 226 -6.04 0.04 -3.81
CA ASN A 226 -6.14 0.83 -2.58
C ASN A 226 -6.69 2.26 -2.84
N VAL A 227 -7.17 2.52 -4.06
CA VAL A 227 -7.87 3.76 -4.41
C VAL A 227 -9.32 3.45 -4.77
N MET A 228 -10.25 4.13 -4.08
CA MET A 228 -11.66 4.14 -4.44
C MET A 228 -11.92 5.25 -5.47
N MET A 229 -12.52 4.87 -6.58
CA MET A 229 -12.86 5.79 -7.67
C MET A 229 -14.37 5.90 -7.85
N ASP A 230 -14.85 7.07 -8.21
CA ASP A 230 -16.26 7.32 -8.50
C ASP A 230 -16.70 6.53 -9.74
N GLU A 231 -17.74 5.74 -9.62
CA GLU A 231 -18.25 4.86 -10.68
C GLU A 231 -18.71 5.63 -11.95
N LYS A 232 -19.11 6.89 -11.80
CA LYS A 232 -19.68 7.70 -12.89
C LYS A 232 -18.63 8.59 -13.57
N THR A 233 -17.77 9.22 -12.76
CA THR A 233 -16.79 10.21 -13.27
C THR A 233 -15.40 9.64 -13.46
N GLY A 234 -15.09 8.49 -12.85
CA GLY A 234 -13.75 7.91 -12.83
C GLY A 234 -12.73 8.69 -11.97
N GLY A 235 -13.14 9.78 -11.31
CA GLY A 235 -12.29 10.54 -10.41
C GLY A 235 -12.01 9.76 -9.13
N PHE A 236 -10.82 9.98 -8.49
CA PHE A 236 -10.57 9.36 -7.21
C PHE A 236 -11.51 9.92 -6.12
N LEU A 237 -11.89 9.07 -5.19
CA LEU A 237 -12.69 9.42 -4.01
C LEU A 237 -11.87 9.35 -2.74
N ALA A 238 -11.25 8.21 -2.45
CA ALA A 238 -10.53 7.99 -1.21
C ALA A 238 -9.40 6.97 -1.38
N VAL A 239 -8.36 7.11 -0.56
CA VAL A 239 -7.34 6.09 -0.33
C VAL A 239 -7.80 5.22 0.83
N ILE A 240 -7.65 3.90 0.68
CA ILE A 240 -8.07 2.89 1.66
C ILE A 240 -6.90 1.95 2.00
N ASP A 241 -7.11 1.01 2.92
CA ASP A 241 -6.11 0.03 3.38
C ASP A 241 -4.91 0.67 4.08
N LEU A 242 -5.21 1.42 5.14
CA LEU A 242 -4.24 2.24 5.87
C LEU A 242 -3.40 1.46 6.91
N ASP A 243 -3.35 0.14 6.84
CA ASP A 243 -2.67 -0.72 7.84
C ASP A 243 -1.16 -0.53 7.88
N THR A 244 -0.59 -0.15 6.74
CA THR A 244 0.84 0.07 6.54
C THR A 244 1.25 1.53 6.70
N VAL A 245 0.32 2.41 7.12
CA VAL A 245 0.66 3.83 7.31
C VAL A 245 1.65 4.00 8.45
N MET A 246 2.84 4.48 8.10
CA MET A 246 3.97 4.67 9.01
C MET A 246 4.81 5.88 8.59
N LYS A 247 5.91 6.11 9.33
CA LYS A 247 6.96 7.05 8.94
C LYS A 247 7.75 6.47 7.78
N GLY A 248 8.05 7.29 6.78
CA GLY A 248 8.87 6.87 5.64
C GLY A 248 9.23 8.04 4.74
N SER A 249 9.67 7.74 3.54
CA SER A 249 9.90 8.71 2.48
C SER A 249 8.75 8.67 1.47
N SER A 250 8.30 9.85 1.01
CA SER A 250 7.37 9.97 -0.12
C SER A 250 7.83 9.19 -1.36
N LEU A 251 9.13 8.96 -1.48
CA LEU A 251 9.74 8.20 -2.57
C LEU A 251 9.33 6.72 -2.54
N TYR A 252 9.13 6.12 -1.36
CA TYR A 252 8.65 4.73 -1.27
C TYR A 252 7.24 4.60 -1.84
N ASP A 253 6.33 5.51 -1.46
CA ASP A 253 4.96 5.52 -1.97
C ASP A 253 4.92 5.77 -3.49
N TYR A 254 5.70 6.76 -3.97
CA TYR A 254 5.77 7.02 -5.41
C TYR A 254 6.32 5.82 -6.17
N GLY A 255 7.42 5.24 -5.68
CA GLY A 255 8.07 4.09 -6.33
C GLY A 255 7.18 2.86 -6.39
N ASP A 256 6.48 2.53 -5.29
CA ASP A 256 5.57 1.38 -5.25
C ASP A 256 4.34 1.61 -6.14
N GLY A 257 3.80 2.83 -6.14
CA GLY A 257 2.67 3.18 -6.99
C GLY A 257 2.98 3.07 -8.48
N VAL A 258 4.13 3.58 -8.93
CA VAL A 258 4.58 3.40 -10.33
C VAL A 258 4.83 1.93 -10.64
N ARG A 259 5.57 1.21 -9.79
CA ARG A 259 5.84 -0.23 -9.94
C ARG A 259 4.55 -1.01 -10.14
N SER A 260 3.54 -0.73 -9.34
CA SER A 260 2.25 -1.41 -9.38
C SER A 260 1.38 -0.99 -10.56
N ALA A 261 1.21 0.32 -10.79
CA ALA A 261 0.26 0.86 -11.75
C ALA A 261 0.80 0.91 -13.19
N ALA A 262 2.12 1.02 -13.36
CA ALA A 262 2.75 1.13 -14.68
C ALA A 262 3.40 -0.17 -15.17
N SER A 263 3.40 -1.24 -14.38
CA SER A 263 3.79 -2.57 -14.88
C SER A 263 2.81 -3.04 -15.95
N ASN A 264 3.34 -3.57 -17.07
CA ASN A 264 2.52 -4.10 -18.16
C ASN A 264 1.83 -5.43 -17.82
N SER A 265 2.30 -6.13 -16.79
CA SER A 265 1.83 -7.47 -16.38
C SER A 265 1.50 -7.53 -14.90
N SER A 266 0.79 -8.61 -14.50
CA SER A 266 0.62 -8.94 -13.08
C SER A 266 1.96 -9.33 -12.44
N GLU A 267 2.02 -9.32 -11.09
CA GLU A 267 3.24 -9.66 -10.33
C GLU A 267 3.67 -11.14 -10.50
N ASP A 268 2.76 -12.00 -10.91
CA ASP A 268 2.97 -13.44 -11.10
C ASP A 268 2.97 -13.88 -12.58
N GLU A 269 3.12 -12.94 -13.52
CA GLU A 269 3.31 -13.25 -14.93
C GLU A 269 4.58 -14.09 -15.14
N GLN A 270 4.42 -15.25 -15.77
CA GLN A 270 5.49 -16.19 -16.04
C GLN A 270 6.25 -15.89 -17.35
N ASP A 271 5.56 -15.28 -18.30
CA ASP A 271 6.16 -14.83 -19.56
C ASP A 271 6.89 -13.51 -19.34
N LEU A 272 8.19 -13.60 -19.11
CA LEU A 272 9.03 -12.44 -18.79
C LEU A 272 9.14 -11.42 -19.92
N ASP A 273 8.83 -11.78 -21.17
CA ASP A 273 8.81 -10.84 -22.28
C ASP A 273 7.64 -9.84 -22.19
N LYS A 274 6.62 -10.16 -21.41
CA LYS A 274 5.50 -9.26 -21.09
C LYS A 274 5.78 -8.32 -19.91
N VAL A 275 6.89 -8.53 -19.19
CA VAL A 275 7.22 -7.79 -17.97
C VAL A 275 8.11 -6.59 -18.30
N PHE A 276 7.51 -5.40 -18.27
CA PHE A 276 8.19 -4.12 -18.51
C PHE A 276 7.35 -2.95 -17.96
N ILE A 277 7.99 -1.80 -17.77
CA ILE A 277 7.29 -0.54 -17.47
C ILE A 277 6.67 0.01 -18.76
N ASN A 278 5.37 0.20 -18.74
CA ASN A 278 4.64 0.93 -19.77
C ASN A 278 4.85 2.43 -19.56
N CYS A 279 5.54 3.08 -20.50
CA CYS A 279 5.90 4.50 -20.39
C CYS A 279 4.66 5.41 -20.31
N GLU A 280 3.60 5.12 -21.06
CA GLU A 280 2.38 5.95 -21.03
C GLU A 280 1.64 5.86 -19.69
N LEU A 281 1.65 4.70 -19.04
CA LEU A 281 1.08 4.52 -17.71
C LEU A 281 1.97 5.18 -16.64
N PHE A 282 3.31 5.05 -16.78
CA PHE A 282 4.26 5.76 -15.93
C PHE A 282 4.05 7.29 -15.99
N GLU A 283 3.93 7.85 -17.19
CA GLU A 283 3.66 9.27 -17.40
C GLU A 283 2.36 9.69 -16.73
N SER A 284 1.30 8.91 -16.94
CA SER A 284 -0.02 9.18 -16.36
C SER A 284 0.01 9.17 -14.83
N TYR A 285 0.64 8.17 -14.22
CA TYR A 285 0.81 8.12 -12.75
C TYR A 285 1.60 9.30 -12.23
N THR A 286 2.73 9.59 -12.86
CA THR A 286 3.65 10.67 -12.48
C THR A 286 2.96 12.03 -12.55
N ASP A 287 2.24 12.31 -13.64
CA ASP A 287 1.48 13.57 -13.80
C ASP A 287 0.37 13.68 -12.75
N GLY A 288 -0.33 12.58 -12.46
CA GLY A 288 -1.34 12.54 -11.40
C GLY A 288 -0.74 12.85 -10.03
N TYR A 289 0.33 12.17 -9.66
CA TYR A 289 1.01 12.35 -8.37
C TYR A 289 1.57 13.78 -8.23
N LEU A 290 2.29 14.25 -9.23
CA LEU A 290 2.89 15.59 -9.21
C LEU A 290 1.82 16.70 -9.24
N SER A 291 0.63 16.48 -9.80
CA SER A 291 -0.46 17.47 -9.77
C SER A 291 -0.83 17.89 -8.34
N GLU A 292 -0.60 17.05 -7.36
CA GLU A 292 -0.87 17.32 -5.94
C GLU A 292 0.41 17.59 -5.13
N MET A 293 1.50 16.87 -5.41
CA MET A 293 2.69 16.86 -4.55
C MET A 293 3.82 17.78 -5.01
N ALA A 294 3.85 18.24 -6.27
CA ALA A 294 4.97 19.03 -6.78
C ALA A 294 5.38 20.23 -5.88
N PRO A 295 4.46 21.04 -5.33
CA PRO A 295 4.83 22.17 -4.47
C PRO A 295 5.47 21.77 -3.13
N PHE A 296 5.35 20.51 -2.73
CA PHE A 296 5.77 20.01 -1.41
C PHE A 296 7.02 19.13 -1.46
N LEU A 297 7.45 18.74 -2.66
CA LEU A 297 8.66 17.93 -2.85
C LEU A 297 9.91 18.80 -2.81
N THR A 298 10.95 18.29 -2.16
CA THR A 298 12.30 18.85 -2.28
C THR A 298 12.90 18.48 -3.64
N LEU A 299 13.89 19.24 -4.11
CA LEU A 299 14.58 18.90 -5.36
C LEU A 299 15.29 17.54 -5.28
N ASP A 300 15.81 17.17 -4.10
CA ASP A 300 16.38 15.84 -3.89
C ASP A 300 15.34 14.72 -4.00
N GLU A 301 14.11 14.94 -3.52
CA GLU A 301 13.03 13.99 -3.77
C GLU A 301 12.73 13.87 -5.27
N VAL A 302 12.58 14.99 -5.99
CA VAL A 302 12.27 14.99 -7.44
C VAL A 302 13.37 14.28 -8.24
N HIS A 303 14.63 14.55 -7.96
CA HIS A 303 15.77 13.93 -8.67
C HIS A 303 15.91 12.44 -8.40
N ASN A 304 15.32 11.93 -7.30
CA ASN A 304 15.40 10.52 -6.93
C ASN A 304 14.08 9.75 -7.14
N MET A 305 13.07 10.35 -7.78
CA MET A 305 11.81 9.66 -8.07
C MET A 305 12.02 8.42 -8.94
N GLY A 306 12.88 8.48 -9.96
CA GLY A 306 13.23 7.32 -10.78
C GLY A 306 13.95 6.23 -9.99
N SER A 307 14.93 6.61 -9.17
CA SER A 307 15.62 5.67 -8.27
C SER A 307 14.69 5.03 -7.24
N ALA A 308 13.62 5.71 -6.85
CA ALA A 308 12.62 5.15 -5.95
C ALA A 308 11.90 3.94 -6.56
N ILE A 309 11.57 4.00 -7.86
CA ILE A 309 10.96 2.86 -8.58
C ILE A 309 11.94 1.69 -8.60
N GLU A 310 13.23 1.96 -8.85
CA GLU A 310 14.29 0.96 -8.84
C GLU A 310 14.42 0.28 -7.46
N VAL A 311 14.53 1.07 -6.38
CA VAL A 311 14.69 0.57 -5.00
C VAL A 311 13.53 -0.30 -4.57
N ILE A 312 12.29 0.14 -4.78
CA ILE A 312 11.10 -0.63 -4.35
C ILE A 312 10.93 -1.91 -5.17
N THR A 313 11.21 -1.87 -6.47
CA THR A 313 11.16 -3.06 -7.33
C THR A 313 12.23 -4.08 -6.91
N PHE A 314 13.45 -3.62 -6.61
CA PHE A 314 14.50 -4.46 -6.05
C PHE A 314 14.08 -5.06 -4.70
N GLU A 315 13.59 -4.23 -3.78
CA GLU A 315 13.16 -4.67 -2.46
C GLU A 315 12.07 -5.74 -2.53
N LEU A 316 11.06 -5.55 -3.38
CA LEU A 316 9.98 -6.52 -3.50
C LEU A 316 10.47 -7.84 -4.10
N GLY A 317 11.30 -7.80 -5.14
CA GLY A 317 11.93 -8.99 -5.71
C GLY A 317 12.79 -9.75 -4.69
N LEU A 318 13.57 -9.01 -3.88
CA LEU A 318 14.34 -9.55 -2.77
C LEU A 318 13.43 -10.25 -1.74
N ARG A 319 12.32 -9.61 -1.34
CA ARG A 319 11.36 -10.15 -0.36
C ARG A 319 10.71 -11.44 -0.84
N PHE A 320 10.30 -11.51 -2.11
CA PHE A 320 9.73 -12.71 -2.69
C PHE A 320 10.76 -13.87 -2.73
N LEU A 321 11.98 -13.56 -3.16
CA LEU A 321 13.04 -14.58 -3.20
C LEU A 321 13.39 -15.06 -1.78
N ASN A 322 13.48 -14.15 -0.82
CA ASN A 322 13.77 -14.49 0.56
C ASN A 322 12.68 -15.36 1.18
N ASP A 323 11.42 -15.03 0.93
CA ASP A 323 10.30 -15.85 1.41
C ASP A 323 10.28 -17.24 0.77
N TYR A 324 10.63 -17.35 -0.54
CA TYR A 324 10.80 -18.64 -1.19
C TYR A 324 11.89 -19.48 -0.53
N ILE A 325 13.06 -18.92 -0.26
CA ILE A 325 14.18 -19.62 0.41
C ILE A 325 13.75 -20.09 1.80
N ASN A 326 12.95 -19.29 2.52
CA ASN A 326 12.45 -19.58 3.87
C ASN A 326 11.15 -20.40 3.92
N GLY A 327 10.72 -21.02 2.81
CA GLY A 327 9.60 -21.95 2.78
C GLY A 327 8.24 -21.34 2.57
N ASP A 328 8.14 -20.15 1.97
CA ASP A 328 6.88 -19.49 1.59
C ASP A 328 5.98 -19.20 2.79
N THR A 329 6.53 -18.59 3.84
CA THR A 329 5.86 -18.39 5.13
C THR A 329 5.18 -17.05 5.30
N TYR A 330 5.62 -16.02 4.54
CA TYR A 330 5.14 -14.65 4.68
C TYR A 330 4.04 -14.30 3.66
N PHE A 331 4.31 -14.51 2.37
CA PHE A 331 3.35 -14.22 1.31
C PHE A 331 2.44 -15.42 1.04
N LYS A 332 1.16 -15.16 0.86
CA LYS A 332 0.21 -16.18 0.44
C LYS A 332 0.60 -16.71 -0.95
N ILE A 333 0.79 -18.01 -1.07
CA ILE A 333 1.01 -18.69 -2.34
C ILE A 333 -0.26 -19.42 -2.80
N ASN A 334 -0.48 -19.48 -4.11
CA ASN A 334 -1.58 -20.20 -4.73
C ASN A 334 -1.14 -21.51 -5.40
N TYR A 335 0.19 -21.65 -5.65
CA TYR A 335 0.79 -22.81 -6.29
C TYR A 335 2.28 -22.90 -5.91
N ASP A 336 2.90 -24.03 -6.17
CA ASP A 336 4.34 -24.24 -5.91
C ASP A 336 5.21 -23.23 -6.67
N LYS A 337 6.28 -22.73 -6.03
CA LYS A 337 7.21 -21.71 -6.59
C LYS A 337 6.59 -20.36 -6.94
N HIS A 338 5.39 -20.05 -6.42
CA HIS A 338 4.71 -18.79 -6.73
C HIS A 338 5.57 -17.57 -6.38
N ASN A 339 6.22 -17.56 -5.20
CA ASN A 339 7.12 -16.47 -4.80
C ASN A 339 8.39 -16.40 -5.66
N LEU A 340 8.91 -17.54 -6.12
CA LEU A 340 10.04 -17.53 -7.07
C LEU A 340 9.66 -16.90 -8.41
N ILE A 341 8.45 -17.19 -8.92
CA ILE A 341 7.92 -16.57 -10.14
C ILE A 341 7.79 -15.07 -9.96
N ARG A 342 7.22 -14.62 -8.83
CA ARG A 342 7.12 -13.20 -8.48
C ARG A 342 8.49 -12.53 -8.37
N ALA A 343 9.48 -13.19 -7.76
CA ALA A 343 10.84 -12.66 -7.68
C ALA A 343 11.43 -12.44 -9.08
N ARG A 344 11.33 -13.43 -9.97
CA ARG A 344 11.80 -13.34 -11.36
C ARG A 344 11.11 -12.22 -12.15
N ASN A 345 9.81 -12.08 -11.95
CA ASN A 345 9.02 -10.99 -12.52
C ASN A 345 9.58 -9.62 -12.09
N GLN A 346 9.78 -9.39 -10.79
CA GLN A 346 10.33 -8.13 -10.28
C GLN A 346 11.77 -7.90 -10.75
N PHE A 347 12.60 -8.94 -10.90
CA PHE A 347 13.95 -8.80 -11.43
C PHE A 347 13.96 -8.38 -12.90
N LYS A 348 13.05 -8.93 -13.69
CA LYS A 348 12.89 -8.52 -15.08
C LYS A 348 12.39 -7.08 -15.19
N LEU A 349 11.41 -6.71 -14.36
CA LEU A 349 10.90 -5.34 -14.27
C LEU A 349 12.01 -4.35 -13.87
N LEU A 350 12.85 -4.72 -12.91
CA LEU A 350 14.00 -3.91 -12.48
C LEU A 350 14.99 -3.65 -13.63
N LEU A 351 15.29 -4.65 -14.45
CA LEU A 351 16.16 -4.48 -15.61
C LEU A 351 15.58 -3.48 -16.61
N ASP A 352 14.28 -3.61 -16.92
CA ASP A 352 13.60 -2.69 -17.83
C ASP A 352 13.55 -1.26 -17.29
N ILE A 353 13.31 -1.09 -15.97
CA ILE A 353 13.37 0.22 -15.29
C ILE A 353 14.77 0.83 -15.46
N LYS A 354 15.85 0.06 -15.23
CA LYS A 354 17.23 0.54 -15.39
C LYS A 354 17.54 0.99 -16.80
N GLU A 355 17.09 0.25 -17.81
CA GLU A 355 17.25 0.64 -19.20
C GLU A 355 16.55 1.96 -19.53
N LYS A 356 15.38 2.20 -18.90
CA LYS A 356 14.56 3.40 -19.10
C LYS A 356 14.85 4.53 -18.10
N LEU A 357 15.78 4.37 -17.18
CA LEU A 357 15.98 5.30 -16.04
C LEU A 357 16.26 6.75 -16.49
N ALA A 358 17.04 6.94 -17.55
CA ALA A 358 17.29 8.26 -18.12
C ALA A 358 16.02 8.95 -18.61
N TYR A 359 15.15 8.21 -19.31
CA TYR A 359 13.85 8.69 -19.76
C TYR A 359 12.93 9.02 -18.58
N ILE A 360 12.83 8.12 -17.60
CA ILE A 360 12.02 8.28 -16.38
C ILE A 360 12.42 9.56 -15.64
N ASN A 361 13.71 9.77 -15.39
CA ASN A 361 14.22 10.95 -14.70
C ASN A 361 13.94 12.24 -15.48
N GLN A 362 14.18 12.23 -16.80
CA GLN A 362 13.93 13.41 -17.64
C GLN A 362 12.44 13.77 -17.69
N TYR A 363 11.56 12.78 -17.85
CA TYR A 363 10.12 13.01 -17.88
C TYR A 363 9.64 13.59 -16.54
N THR A 364 10.03 12.98 -15.42
CA THR A 364 9.67 13.40 -14.08
C THR A 364 10.09 14.86 -13.81
N LEU A 365 11.32 15.22 -14.16
CA LEU A 365 11.83 16.58 -13.99
C LEU A 365 11.06 17.58 -14.86
N ASN A 366 10.78 17.24 -16.11
CA ASN A 366 10.03 18.09 -17.03
C ASN A 366 8.59 18.31 -16.54
N SER A 367 7.91 17.25 -16.08
CA SER A 367 6.55 17.33 -15.53
C SER A 367 6.53 18.20 -14.27
N TYR A 368 7.46 17.99 -13.34
CA TYR A 368 7.63 18.83 -12.15
C TYR A 368 7.82 20.32 -12.53
N GLN A 369 8.76 20.63 -13.40
CA GLN A 369 9.02 22.01 -13.83
C GLN A 369 7.84 22.68 -14.52
N LYS A 370 7.07 21.93 -15.31
CA LYS A 370 5.84 22.40 -15.96
C LYS A 370 4.77 22.80 -14.96
N ILE A 371 4.63 22.06 -13.88
CA ILE A 371 3.66 22.35 -12.81
C ILE A 371 4.12 23.58 -12.00
N MET A 372 5.40 23.64 -11.63
CA MET A 372 5.95 24.72 -10.81
C MET A 372 6.05 26.08 -11.54
N LYS A 373 5.89 26.11 -12.88
CA LYS A 373 5.85 27.34 -13.69
C LYS A 373 4.43 27.91 -13.85
N LYS A 374 3.39 27.17 -13.48
CA LYS A 374 1.97 27.60 -13.48
C LYS A 374 1.62 28.32 -12.20
#